data_06f09cbb5eb15c8b53e1fbc497cae526
#
_entry.id   06f09cbb5eb15c8b53e1fbc497cae526
#
_cell.length_a   1.000
_cell.length_b   1.000
_cell.length_c   1.000
_cell.angle_alpha   90.00
_cell.angle_beta   90.00
_cell.angle_gamma   90.00
#
_symmetry.space_group_name_H-M   'P 1'
#
loop_
_entity.id
_entity.type
_entity.pdbx_description
1 polymer ?
#
loop_
_entity_poly.entity_id
_entity_poly.type
_entity_poly.pdbx_seq_one_letter_code
_entity_poly.pdbx_strand_id
1 'polypeptide(L)'
;MMIRHVTRAGATVLMLVAALYHPDGAAAHGGSDMEQDPCVRRVGESAVHFSAYQPQYELKDQYCTEIPQEGDTFLVVDLVDPALRTEPVGMRVMKGNGRTEAENQIVADVRPSTHPDGVLRSEVRLDEGLYTVTVSSEKRNIMGRPQYLLRVHMIDYQKLALSIAGPLIGVLLFAWLAYKLLRSKWLRNWWAAPSS
;
A
#
# COMPACT_ATOMS: atom_id res chain seq x y z
N MET A 1 -38.06 -34.21 9.97
CA MET A 1 -37.62 -33.64 8.69
C MET A 1 -37.22 -32.15 8.79
N MET A 2 -37.69 -31.41 9.80
CA MET A 2 -37.54 -29.97 10.00
C MET A 2 -36.15 -29.50 10.45
N ILE A 3 -35.44 -30.27 11.28
CA ILE A 3 -34.07 -29.89 11.78
C ILE A 3 -33.05 -29.72 10.65
N ARG A 4 -33.19 -30.48 9.55
CA ARG A 4 -32.30 -30.42 8.39
C ARG A 4 -32.38 -29.08 7.58
N HIS A 5 -33.48 -28.35 7.66
CA HIS A 5 -33.63 -27.07 6.95
C HIS A 5 -33.08 -25.90 7.75
N VAL A 6 -33.15 -25.94 9.09
CA VAL A 6 -32.59 -24.90 9.97
C VAL A 6 -31.05 -24.93 9.94
N THR A 7 -30.47 -26.12 9.98
CA THR A 7 -29.01 -26.27 9.85
C THR A 7 -28.49 -25.86 8.48
N ARG A 8 -29.26 -26.08 7.40
CA ARG A 8 -28.90 -25.63 6.04
C ARG A 8 -28.98 -24.12 5.89
N ALA A 9 -30.00 -23.44 6.43
CA ALA A 9 -30.13 -21.99 6.38
C ALA A 9 -29.06 -21.30 7.24
N GLY A 10 -28.72 -21.85 8.41
CA GLY A 10 -27.63 -21.35 9.25
C GLY A 10 -26.25 -21.51 8.60
N ALA A 11 -26.00 -22.64 7.95
CA ALA A 11 -24.75 -22.90 7.25
C ALA A 11 -24.56 -22.00 6.02
N THR A 12 -25.64 -21.70 5.27
CA THR A 12 -25.57 -20.77 4.12
C THR A 12 -25.31 -19.33 4.55
N VAL A 13 -25.90 -18.88 5.65
CA VAL A 13 -25.63 -17.52 6.18
C VAL A 13 -24.18 -17.44 6.69
N LEU A 14 -23.68 -18.48 7.36
CA LEU A 14 -22.30 -18.51 7.83
C LEU A 14 -21.29 -18.51 6.67
N MET A 15 -21.58 -19.25 5.58
CA MET A 15 -20.75 -19.24 4.37
C MET A 15 -20.78 -17.89 3.64
N LEU A 16 -21.93 -17.21 3.59
CA LEU A 16 -22.04 -15.88 2.99
C LEU A 16 -21.26 -14.82 3.81
N VAL A 17 -21.27 -14.90 5.13
CA VAL A 17 -20.49 -14.02 5.98
C VAL A 17 -19.00 -14.32 5.87
N ALA A 18 -18.60 -15.60 5.82
CA ALA A 18 -17.21 -15.99 5.60
C ALA A 18 -16.69 -15.57 4.19
N ALA A 19 -17.56 -15.56 3.17
CA ALA A 19 -17.20 -15.10 1.83
C ALA A 19 -16.95 -13.59 1.75
N LEU A 20 -17.50 -12.79 2.66
CA LEU A 20 -17.26 -11.36 2.76
C LEU A 20 -15.97 -11.03 3.51
N TYR A 21 -15.40 -11.97 4.25
CA TYR A 21 -14.12 -11.87 4.96
C TYR A 21 -13.01 -12.65 4.25
N HIS A 22 -12.94 -12.56 2.91
CA HIS A 22 -11.72 -12.99 2.25
C HIS A 22 -10.68 -11.92 2.57
N PRO A 23 -9.62 -12.22 3.35
CA PRO A 23 -8.42 -11.40 3.32
C PRO A 23 -7.96 -11.41 1.87
N ASP A 24 -7.72 -10.25 1.30
CA ASP A 24 -7.10 -10.13 -0.01
C ASP A 24 -5.96 -11.13 -0.04
N GLY A 25 -6.07 -12.12 -0.94
CA GLY A 25 -5.12 -13.21 -0.99
C GLY A 25 -3.74 -12.61 -1.08
N ALA A 26 -2.84 -13.07 -0.22
CA ALA A 26 -1.43 -12.77 -0.35
C ALA A 26 -1.04 -13.14 -1.77
N ALA A 27 -1.00 -12.16 -2.65
CA ALA A 27 -0.46 -12.30 -3.98
C ALA A 27 1.02 -12.60 -3.77
N ALA A 28 1.37 -13.87 -3.83
CA ALA A 28 2.75 -14.28 -3.95
C ALA A 28 3.23 -13.66 -5.28
N HIS A 29 3.93 -12.55 -5.19
CA HIS A 29 4.52 -11.86 -6.31
C HIS A 29 5.64 -12.72 -6.92
N GLY A 30 5.22 -13.72 -7.65
CA GLY A 30 6.06 -14.53 -8.52
C GLY A 30 5.64 -14.30 -9.96
N GLY A 31 5.86 -13.09 -10.48
CA GLY A 31 5.52 -12.80 -11.88
C GLY A 31 5.72 -11.34 -12.19
N SER A 32 6.58 -11.09 -13.11
CA SER A 32 7.13 -9.88 -13.69
C SER A 32 6.11 -8.90 -14.30
N ASP A 33 5.15 -8.42 -13.59
CA ASP A 33 4.40 -7.24 -14.03
C ASP A 33 5.01 -5.98 -13.38
N MET A 34 6.21 -5.61 -13.85
CA MET A 34 6.82 -4.31 -13.53
C MET A 34 5.92 -3.12 -13.88
N GLU A 35 4.88 -3.34 -14.66
CA GLU A 35 3.93 -2.31 -15.05
C GLU A 35 2.89 -2.01 -13.96
N GLN A 36 2.66 -2.94 -13.03
CA GLN A 36 1.74 -2.80 -11.90
C GLN A 36 2.47 -2.50 -10.57
N ASP A 37 3.79 -2.56 -10.55
CA ASP A 37 4.57 -2.27 -9.35
C ASP A 37 4.53 -0.76 -9.03
N PRO A 38 3.98 -0.34 -7.87
CA PRO A 38 3.95 1.07 -7.47
C PRO A 38 5.34 1.67 -7.26
N CYS A 39 6.36 0.85 -7.13
CA CYS A 39 7.75 1.25 -6.95
C CYS A 39 8.47 1.53 -8.27
N VAL A 40 7.89 1.13 -9.40
CA VAL A 40 8.44 1.39 -10.73
C VAL A 40 7.89 2.69 -11.31
N ARG A 41 8.77 3.51 -11.87
CA ARG A 41 8.40 4.73 -12.61
C ARG A 41 9.17 4.75 -13.93
N ARG A 42 8.53 5.29 -14.95
CA ARG A 42 9.16 5.46 -16.27
C ARG A 42 9.87 6.82 -16.37
N VAL A 43 11.05 6.78 -16.96
CA VAL A 43 11.85 7.95 -17.35
C VAL A 43 11.93 7.94 -18.87
N GLY A 44 10.98 8.57 -19.54
CA GLY A 44 10.80 8.42 -20.98
C GLY A 44 10.39 6.98 -21.32
N GLU A 45 11.21 6.31 -22.15
CA GLU A 45 11.00 4.89 -22.47
C GLU A 45 11.63 3.93 -21.46
N SER A 46 12.49 4.44 -20.57
CA SER A 46 13.23 3.65 -19.60
C SER A 46 12.48 3.55 -18.26
N ALA A 47 12.71 2.48 -17.52
CA ALA A 47 12.14 2.25 -16.20
C ALA A 47 13.19 2.36 -15.09
N VAL A 48 12.79 2.95 -13.98
CA VAL A 48 13.54 2.96 -12.72
C VAL A 48 12.68 2.34 -11.61
N HIS A 49 13.28 1.56 -10.75
CA HIS A 49 12.64 0.99 -9.58
C HIS A 49 13.24 1.63 -8.33
N PHE A 50 12.40 2.15 -7.47
CA PHE A 50 12.81 2.81 -6.24
C PHE A 50 12.49 1.94 -5.03
N SER A 51 13.42 1.89 -4.09
CA SER A 51 13.28 1.18 -2.83
C SER A 51 13.88 1.97 -1.67
N ALA A 52 13.23 1.90 -0.53
CA ALA A 52 13.75 2.41 0.72
C ALA A 52 13.84 1.27 1.74
N TYR A 53 14.90 1.24 2.53
CA TYR A 53 15.18 0.21 3.53
C TYR A 53 15.53 0.84 4.87
N GLN A 54 15.05 0.24 5.95
CA GLN A 54 15.37 0.61 7.33
C GLN A 54 15.88 -0.62 8.11
N PRO A 55 17.14 -1.07 7.87
CA PRO A 55 17.66 -2.31 8.44
C PRO A 55 17.67 -2.34 9.98
N GLN A 56 17.67 -1.16 10.62
CA GLN A 56 17.62 -1.04 12.09
C GLN A 56 16.26 -1.48 12.68
N TYR A 57 15.21 -1.52 11.87
CA TYR A 57 13.87 -1.98 12.27
C TYR A 57 13.54 -3.32 11.66
N GLU A 58 13.66 -3.45 10.31
CA GLU A 58 13.39 -4.68 9.59
C GLU A 58 14.38 -4.92 8.45
N LEU A 59 15.06 -6.09 8.50
CA LEU A 59 16.14 -6.42 7.58
C LEU A 59 15.67 -6.75 6.16
N LYS A 60 14.41 -7.14 5.98
CA LYS A 60 13.89 -7.65 4.70
C LYS A 60 12.84 -6.78 4.05
N ASP A 61 12.31 -5.81 4.78
CA ASP A 61 11.23 -5.00 4.27
C ASP A 61 11.72 -3.89 3.35
N GLN A 62 11.00 -3.73 2.26
CA GLN A 62 11.26 -2.79 1.20
C GLN A 62 10.05 -1.87 1.03
N TYR A 63 10.31 -0.58 1.05
CA TYR A 63 9.27 0.45 0.98
C TYR A 63 9.49 1.33 -0.24
N CYS A 64 8.42 1.88 -0.82
CA CYS A 64 8.55 2.88 -1.88
C CYS A 64 7.55 4.05 -1.78
N THR A 65 6.59 3.97 -0.86
CA THR A 65 5.59 5.03 -0.65
C THR A 65 5.37 5.32 0.83
N GLU A 66 5.28 4.30 1.67
CA GLU A 66 5.02 4.43 3.09
C GLU A 66 6.18 3.82 3.87
N ILE A 67 6.88 4.63 4.65
CA ILE A 67 7.99 4.23 5.51
C ILE A 67 7.46 4.24 6.95
N PRO A 68 7.43 3.09 7.66
CA PRO A 68 6.71 2.96 8.92
C PRO A 68 7.35 3.71 10.08
N GLN A 69 8.65 3.94 10.03
CA GLN A 69 9.39 4.57 11.12
C GLN A 69 10.23 5.75 10.61
N GLU A 70 10.49 6.71 11.49
CA GLU A 70 11.51 7.73 11.27
C GLU A 70 12.92 7.17 11.56
N GLY A 71 13.94 7.75 10.97
CA GLY A 71 15.32 7.35 11.21
C GLY A 71 16.17 7.19 9.96
N ASP A 72 17.30 6.52 10.12
CA ASP A 72 18.26 6.33 9.04
C ASP A 72 17.64 5.40 7.99
N THR A 73 17.61 5.86 6.75
CA THR A 73 16.93 5.20 5.64
C THR A 73 17.88 5.10 4.45
N PHE A 74 18.03 3.89 3.94
CA PHE A 74 18.78 3.64 2.71
C PHE A 74 17.84 3.74 1.53
N LEU A 75 18.10 4.68 0.63
CA LEU A 75 17.35 4.89 -0.59
C LEU A 75 18.13 4.27 -1.76
N VAL A 76 17.47 3.44 -2.53
CA VAL A 76 18.05 2.72 -3.65
C VAL A 76 17.20 2.96 -4.89
N VAL A 77 17.84 3.32 -5.98
CA VAL A 77 17.23 3.41 -7.32
C VAL A 77 17.90 2.42 -8.23
N ASP A 78 17.18 1.41 -8.68
CA ASP A 78 17.64 0.46 -9.65
C ASP A 78 17.33 0.97 -11.06
N LEU A 79 18.36 1.15 -11.87
CA LEU A 79 18.28 1.53 -13.28
C LEU A 79 18.00 0.26 -14.09
N VAL A 80 16.70 -0.04 -14.24
CA VAL A 80 16.25 -1.27 -14.90
C VAL A 80 16.73 -1.35 -16.34
N ASP A 81 16.63 -0.21 -17.06
CA ASP A 81 17.10 -0.14 -18.44
C ASP A 81 18.63 0.06 -18.50
N PRO A 82 19.36 -0.79 -19.23
CA PRO A 82 20.80 -0.66 -19.45
C PRO A 82 21.23 0.69 -20.03
N ALA A 83 20.38 1.36 -20.80
CA ALA A 83 20.68 2.67 -21.38
C ALA A 83 20.89 3.74 -20.30
N LEU A 84 20.18 3.67 -19.17
CA LEU A 84 20.34 4.60 -18.05
C LEU A 84 21.68 4.44 -17.32
N ARG A 85 22.31 3.28 -17.39
CA ARG A 85 23.57 2.98 -16.69
C ARG A 85 24.76 3.73 -17.25
N THR A 86 24.66 4.13 -18.51
CA THR A 86 25.68 4.89 -19.24
C THR A 86 25.42 6.39 -19.28
N GLU A 87 24.26 6.82 -18.77
CA GLU A 87 23.88 8.21 -18.68
C GLU A 87 24.12 8.75 -17.25
N PRO A 88 24.45 10.06 -17.10
CA PRO A 88 24.50 10.67 -15.79
C PRO A 88 23.10 10.71 -15.16
N VAL A 89 22.88 9.91 -14.11
CA VAL A 89 21.64 9.87 -13.34
C VAL A 89 21.91 10.32 -11.90
N GLY A 90 21.06 11.19 -11.38
CA GLY A 90 21.13 11.69 -10.02
C GLY A 90 19.79 11.54 -9.29
N MET A 91 19.82 11.70 -7.99
CA MET A 91 18.64 11.62 -7.12
C MET A 91 18.64 12.80 -6.15
N ARG A 92 17.50 13.45 -6.02
CA ARG A 92 17.27 14.49 -5.02
C ARG A 92 16.10 14.14 -4.13
N VAL A 93 16.30 14.31 -2.83
CA VAL A 93 15.28 14.11 -1.80
C VAL A 93 14.97 15.45 -1.17
N MET A 94 13.69 15.81 -1.17
CA MET A 94 13.21 17.07 -0.61
C MET A 94 12.11 16.77 0.42
N LYS A 95 12.13 17.44 1.55
CA LYS A 95 11.02 17.42 2.51
C LYS A 95 9.89 18.26 1.94
N GLY A 96 8.69 17.67 1.83
CA GLY A 96 7.51 18.29 1.24
C GLY A 96 6.91 17.47 0.10
N ASN A 97 5.80 17.97 -0.43
CA ASN A 97 5.02 17.29 -1.48
C ASN A 97 5.45 17.61 -2.92
N GLY A 98 6.55 18.32 -3.09
CA GLY A 98 7.10 18.69 -4.41
C GLY A 98 6.33 19.79 -5.14
N ARG A 99 5.23 20.31 -4.59
CA ARG A 99 4.36 21.29 -5.26
C ARG A 99 4.79 22.75 -5.08
N THR A 100 5.47 23.05 -4.00
CA THR A 100 5.87 24.43 -3.66
C THR A 100 7.36 24.47 -3.36
N GLU A 101 8.15 25.18 -4.18
CA GLU A 101 9.62 25.27 -3.98
C GLU A 101 10.01 25.94 -2.66
N ALA A 102 9.17 26.81 -2.12
CA ALA A 102 9.43 27.54 -0.89
C ALA A 102 9.39 26.67 0.40
N GLU A 103 8.76 25.50 0.34
CA GLU A 103 8.65 24.57 1.48
C GLU A 103 9.60 23.37 1.38
N ASN A 104 10.29 23.22 0.25
CA ASN A 104 11.08 22.03 -0.05
C ASN A 104 12.52 22.17 0.45
N GLN A 105 12.77 21.72 1.66
CA GLN A 105 14.13 21.55 2.17
C GLN A 105 14.79 20.33 1.50
N ILE A 106 15.93 20.54 0.84
CA ILE A 106 16.75 19.44 0.32
C ILE A 106 17.38 18.71 1.50
N VAL A 107 17.10 17.41 1.63
CA VAL A 107 17.65 16.55 2.69
C VAL A 107 18.74 15.61 2.17
N ALA A 108 18.70 15.28 0.86
CA ALA A 108 19.78 14.58 0.19
C ALA A 108 19.84 14.98 -1.29
N ASP A 109 21.05 15.07 -1.83
CA ASP A 109 21.31 15.40 -3.23
C ASP A 109 22.47 14.58 -3.76
N VAL A 110 22.16 13.54 -4.52
CA VAL A 110 23.15 12.72 -5.25
C VAL A 110 23.29 13.32 -6.64
N ARG A 111 24.47 13.92 -6.90
CA ARG A 111 24.76 14.55 -8.18
C ARG A 111 24.71 13.53 -9.32
N PRO A 112 24.27 13.95 -10.52
CA PRO A 112 24.26 13.11 -11.69
C PRO A 112 25.64 12.52 -11.98
N SER A 113 25.70 11.19 -12.04
CA SER A 113 26.90 10.41 -12.41
C SER A 113 26.49 9.12 -13.13
N THR A 114 27.43 8.48 -13.79
CA THR A 114 27.17 7.18 -14.42
C THR A 114 27.22 6.06 -13.39
N HIS A 115 26.28 5.13 -13.50
CA HIS A 115 26.15 3.98 -12.59
C HIS A 115 26.22 2.67 -13.37
N PRO A 116 27.44 2.16 -13.71
CA PRO A 116 27.58 0.94 -14.52
C PRO A 116 27.01 -0.31 -13.85
N ASP A 117 26.96 -0.33 -12.50
CA ASP A 117 26.32 -1.39 -11.71
C ASP A 117 24.79 -1.32 -11.78
N GLY A 118 24.24 -0.23 -12.33
CA GLY A 118 22.81 -0.01 -12.47
C GLY A 118 22.12 0.40 -11.18
N VAL A 119 22.88 0.79 -10.13
CA VAL A 119 22.28 1.10 -8.83
C VAL A 119 22.81 2.42 -8.29
N LEU A 120 21.87 3.32 -7.96
CA LEU A 120 22.15 4.57 -7.29
C LEU A 120 21.69 4.45 -5.83
N ARG A 121 22.58 4.79 -4.88
CA ARG A 121 22.32 4.64 -3.45
C ARG A 121 22.53 5.95 -2.72
N SER A 122 21.73 6.18 -1.69
CA SER A 122 21.91 7.26 -0.73
C SER A 122 21.45 6.81 0.64
N GLU A 123 22.15 7.26 1.66
CA GLU A 123 21.74 7.12 3.04
C GLU A 123 21.28 8.49 3.55
N VAL A 124 20.13 8.54 4.18
CA VAL A 124 19.52 9.78 4.66
C VAL A 124 18.71 9.52 5.92
N ARG A 125 18.79 10.44 6.88
CA ARG A 125 17.90 10.42 8.04
C ARG A 125 16.60 11.12 7.68
N LEU A 126 15.50 10.39 7.78
CA LEU A 126 14.15 10.90 7.53
C LEU A 126 13.40 11.01 8.86
N ASP A 127 12.92 12.21 9.16
CA ASP A 127 12.00 12.47 10.26
C ASP A 127 10.56 12.25 9.78
N GLU A 128 9.59 12.28 10.71
CA GLU A 128 8.17 12.24 10.34
C GLU A 128 7.82 13.32 9.32
N GLY A 129 7.07 12.92 8.28
CA GLY A 129 6.59 13.85 7.26
C GLY A 129 6.50 13.29 5.85
N LEU A 130 6.25 14.22 4.93
CA LEU A 130 6.23 13.95 3.49
C LEU A 130 7.57 14.29 2.86
N TYR A 131 8.01 13.43 1.95
CA TYR A 131 9.22 13.64 1.17
C TYR A 131 8.96 13.33 -0.28
N THR A 132 9.62 14.09 -1.15
CA THR A 132 9.61 13.84 -2.60
C THR A 132 11.00 13.43 -3.03
N VAL A 133 11.11 12.22 -3.58
CA VAL A 133 12.33 11.72 -4.22
C VAL A 133 12.19 11.93 -5.73
N THR A 134 13.12 12.68 -6.33
CA THR A 134 13.15 12.95 -7.76
C THR A 134 14.40 12.33 -8.36
N VAL A 135 14.23 11.49 -9.37
CA VAL A 135 15.33 10.94 -10.17
C VAL A 135 15.46 11.76 -11.45
N SER A 136 16.66 12.18 -11.80
CA SER A 136 16.92 13.02 -12.97
C SER A 136 18.09 12.49 -13.81
N SER A 137 17.98 12.61 -15.13
CA SER A 137 19.08 12.37 -16.07
C SER A 137 19.37 13.68 -16.83
N GLU A 138 20.65 14.01 -17.02
CA GLU A 138 21.07 15.25 -17.70
C GLU A 138 20.77 15.24 -19.20
N LYS A 139 20.88 14.06 -19.85
CA LYS A 139 20.73 13.97 -21.31
C LYS A 139 19.29 14.01 -21.80
N ARG A 140 18.37 13.64 -20.96
CA ARG A 140 16.95 13.63 -21.29
C ARG A 140 16.30 14.81 -20.59
N ASN A 141 16.03 15.85 -21.34
CA ASN A 141 15.20 16.98 -20.87
C ASN A 141 13.75 16.47 -20.72
N ILE A 142 13.52 15.65 -19.67
CA ILE A 142 12.34 14.84 -19.52
C ILE A 142 11.23 15.71 -18.96
N MET A 143 10.25 15.99 -19.78
CA MET A 143 8.92 16.33 -19.33
C MET A 143 8.38 15.16 -18.50
N GLY A 144 8.53 15.23 -17.16
CA GLY A 144 8.14 14.19 -16.23
C GLY A 144 9.33 13.52 -15.57
N ARG A 145 10.00 14.22 -14.65
CA ARG A 145 10.97 13.59 -13.75
C ARG A 145 10.21 12.59 -12.89
N PRO A 146 10.63 11.30 -12.85
CA PRO A 146 9.98 10.34 -11.96
C PRO A 146 10.10 10.84 -10.53
N GLN A 147 8.95 10.95 -9.89
CA GLN A 147 8.84 11.39 -8.52
C GLN A 147 8.17 10.30 -7.69
N TYR A 148 8.75 10.04 -6.53
CA TYR A 148 8.19 9.18 -5.53
C TYR A 148 7.83 10.02 -4.32
N LEU A 149 6.58 9.91 -3.88
CA LEU A 149 6.12 10.57 -2.67
C LEU A 149 6.23 9.57 -1.52
N LEU A 150 7.12 9.86 -0.57
CA LEU A 150 7.32 9.06 0.63
C LEU A 150 6.57 9.69 1.81
N ARG A 151 5.88 8.84 2.55
CA ARG A 151 5.19 9.19 3.80
C ARG A 151 5.92 8.47 4.93
N VAL A 152 6.67 9.22 5.74
CA VAL A 152 7.46 8.67 6.83
C VAL A 152 6.69 8.79 8.12
N HIS A 153 6.45 7.67 8.80
CA HIS A 153 5.75 7.56 10.09
C HIS A 153 4.40 8.28 10.14
N MET A 154 3.76 8.45 8.99
CA MET A 154 2.46 9.12 8.90
C MET A 154 1.32 8.09 8.97
N ILE A 155 0.45 8.24 9.96
CA ILE A 155 -0.74 7.40 10.08
C ILE A 155 -1.75 7.80 9.01
N ASP A 156 -2.14 6.86 8.17
CA ASP A 156 -3.26 7.03 7.26
C ASP A 156 -4.58 6.85 8.02
N TYR A 157 -5.10 7.96 8.58
CA TYR A 157 -6.35 7.93 9.33
C TYR A 157 -7.55 7.46 8.50
N GLN A 158 -7.52 7.63 7.16
CA GLN A 158 -8.59 7.12 6.30
C GLN A 158 -8.58 5.59 6.25
N LYS A 159 -7.41 4.99 6.01
CA LYS A 159 -7.27 3.52 6.03
C LYS A 159 -7.61 2.96 7.39
N LEU A 160 -7.12 3.59 8.47
CA LEU A 160 -7.40 3.19 9.84
C LEU A 160 -8.91 3.29 10.15
N ALA A 161 -9.55 4.39 9.78
CA ALA A 161 -10.99 4.56 9.98
C ALA A 161 -11.81 3.50 9.22
N LEU A 162 -11.47 3.22 7.97
CA LEU A 162 -12.16 2.21 7.17
C LEU A 162 -11.94 0.79 7.71
N SER A 163 -10.74 0.48 8.19
CA SER A 163 -10.41 -0.83 8.76
C SER A 163 -11.18 -1.13 10.05
N ILE A 164 -11.51 -0.10 10.83
CA ILE A 164 -12.28 -0.23 12.09
C ILE A 164 -13.78 -0.08 11.82
N ALA A 165 -14.20 0.92 11.07
CA ALA A 165 -15.61 1.23 10.82
C ALA A 165 -16.31 0.13 10.02
N GLY A 166 -15.64 -0.46 9.04
CA GLY A 166 -16.21 -1.53 8.22
C GLY A 166 -16.71 -2.73 9.04
N PRO A 167 -15.84 -3.39 9.84
CA PRO A 167 -16.25 -4.48 10.71
C PRO A 167 -17.31 -4.09 11.74
N LEU A 168 -17.20 -2.90 12.35
CA LEU A 168 -18.18 -2.40 13.32
C LEU A 168 -19.58 -2.24 12.71
N ILE A 169 -19.68 -1.62 11.55
CA ILE A 169 -20.93 -1.47 10.81
C ILE A 169 -21.50 -2.84 10.46
N GLY A 170 -20.67 -3.76 10.00
CA GLY A 170 -21.06 -5.14 9.70
C GLY A 170 -21.66 -5.86 10.91
N VAL A 171 -21.03 -5.77 12.07
CA VAL A 171 -21.53 -6.37 13.34
C VAL A 171 -22.85 -5.73 13.76
N LEU A 172 -22.96 -4.40 13.70
CA LEU A 172 -24.19 -3.68 14.06
C LEU A 172 -25.36 -4.06 13.13
N LEU A 173 -25.12 -4.13 11.83
CA LEU A 173 -26.12 -4.56 10.87
C LEU A 173 -26.55 -6.01 11.11
N PHE A 174 -25.59 -6.89 11.37
CA PHE A 174 -25.91 -8.28 11.69
C PHE A 174 -26.73 -8.40 12.97
N ALA A 175 -26.33 -7.70 14.03
CA ALA A 175 -27.07 -7.69 15.30
C ALA A 175 -28.49 -7.14 15.12
N TRP A 176 -28.65 -6.08 14.33
CA TRP A 176 -29.96 -5.49 14.02
C TRP A 176 -30.83 -6.46 13.22
N LEU A 177 -30.27 -7.12 12.21
CA LEU A 177 -30.98 -8.12 11.42
C LEU A 177 -31.40 -9.32 12.27
N ALA A 178 -30.48 -9.82 13.10
CA ALA A 178 -30.76 -10.91 14.03
C ALA A 178 -31.87 -10.55 15.02
N TYR A 179 -31.80 -9.35 15.60
CA TYR A 179 -32.84 -8.83 16.48
C TYR A 179 -34.21 -8.75 15.75
N LYS A 180 -34.22 -8.22 14.53
CA LYS A 180 -35.44 -8.09 13.73
C LYS A 180 -36.03 -9.45 13.34
N LEU A 181 -35.18 -10.41 13.02
CA LEU A 181 -35.59 -11.80 12.74
C LEU A 181 -36.17 -12.49 13.96
N LEU A 182 -35.51 -12.40 15.11
CA LEU A 182 -35.99 -13.00 16.38
C LEU A 182 -37.32 -12.40 16.83
N ARG A 183 -37.54 -11.10 16.54
CA ARG A 183 -38.80 -10.40 16.90
C ARG A 183 -39.91 -10.58 15.85
N SER A 184 -39.61 -11.19 14.70
CA SER A 184 -40.60 -11.38 13.63
C SER A 184 -41.69 -12.39 14.07
N LYS A 185 -42.96 -12.06 13.78
CA LYS A 185 -44.11 -12.94 14.07
C LYS A 185 -43.99 -14.28 13.33
N TRP A 186 -43.29 -14.28 12.19
CA TRP A 186 -43.07 -15.44 11.36
C TRP A 186 -42.24 -16.52 12.06
N LEU A 187 -41.14 -16.14 12.69
CA LEU A 187 -40.30 -17.07 13.45
C LEU A 187 -41.04 -17.59 14.71
N ARG A 188 -41.75 -16.73 15.41
CA ARG A 188 -42.54 -17.11 16.60
C ARG A 188 -43.64 -18.11 16.23
N ASN A 189 -44.35 -17.89 15.13
CA ASN A 189 -45.39 -18.81 14.68
C ASN A 189 -44.80 -20.14 14.21
N TRP A 190 -43.62 -20.14 13.65
CA TRP A 190 -42.92 -21.36 13.23
C TRP A 190 -42.45 -22.23 14.38
N TRP A 191 -42.03 -21.61 15.51
CA TRP A 191 -41.65 -22.31 16.74
C TRP A 191 -42.88 -22.75 17.56
N ALA A 192 -44.01 -22.12 17.39
CA ALA A 192 -45.27 -22.43 18.10
C ALA A 192 -46.13 -23.46 17.38
N ALA A 193 -45.77 -23.95 16.19
CA ALA A 193 -46.49 -24.98 15.49
C ALA A 193 -46.36 -26.33 16.22
N PRO A 194 -47.45 -26.90 16.77
CA PRO A 194 -47.40 -28.20 17.46
C PRO A 194 -47.01 -29.28 16.46
N SER A 195 -46.13 -30.15 16.89
CA SER A 195 -45.82 -31.42 16.21
C SER A 195 -47.00 -32.34 16.31
N SER A 196 -47.80 -32.40 15.27
CA SER A 196 -48.80 -33.46 15.04
C SER A 196 -48.13 -34.69 14.46
#